data_3043e55bfd420e7fd4bf0d911617053e
#
_entry.id   3043e55bfd420e7fd4bf0d911617053e
#
_cell.length_a   1.000
_cell.length_b   1.000
_cell.length_c   1.000
_cell.angle_alpha   90.00
_cell.angle_beta   90.00
_cell.angle_gamma   90.00
#
_symmetry.space_group_name_H-M   'P 1'
#
loop_
_entity.id
_entity.type
_entity.pdbx_description
1 polymer ?
#
loop_
_entity_poly.entity_id
_entity_poly.type
_entity_poly.pdbx_seq_one_letter_code
_entity_poly.pdbx_strand_id
1 'polypeptide(L)'
;MNGHLIGFIDLVFEADGRFHIVDYKTNHLGPNDQAYTDERIELAMEQASYPIQAAIYALALHRWLKTRLRHYDPDRHLGDVIYLFCRGINAPNRGIWKRPIEVAGVLALEEYCLCTQ
;
A
#
# COMPACT_ATOMS: atom_id res chain seq x y z
N MET A 1 -18.39 4.03 2.07
CA MET A 1 -17.54 4.48 1.00
C MET A 1 -17.57 3.48 -0.12
N ASN A 2 -17.92 3.92 -1.20
CA ASN A 2 -18.02 3.04 -2.33
C ASN A 2 -16.74 3.02 -3.12
N GLY A 3 -16.25 3.26 -3.93
CA GLY A 3 -14.99 3.12 -4.59
C GLY A 3 -14.15 4.38 -4.74
N HIS A 4 -14.53 5.46 -4.05
CA HIS A 4 -13.83 6.72 -4.29
C HIS A 4 -12.35 6.68 -3.88
N LEU A 5 -12.03 6.15 -2.70
CA LEU A 5 -10.65 6.03 -2.26
C LEU A 5 -9.89 4.97 -3.07
N ILE A 6 -10.55 3.88 -3.42
CA ILE A 6 -9.89 2.84 -4.22
C ILE A 6 -9.49 3.38 -5.59
N GLY A 7 -10.20 4.39 -6.10
CA GLY A 7 -9.88 5.03 -7.37
C GLY A 7 -8.58 5.82 -7.36
N PHE A 8 -8.02 6.11 -6.20
CA PHE A 8 -6.72 6.78 -6.07
C PHE A 8 -5.56 5.80 -5.96
N ILE A 9 -5.84 4.51 -5.84
CA ILE A 9 -4.82 3.47 -5.84
C ILE A 9 -4.48 3.15 -7.29
N ASP A 10 -3.19 3.20 -7.63
CA ASP A 10 -2.77 3.01 -9.02
C ASP A 10 -3.11 1.61 -9.54
N LEU A 11 -2.92 0.60 -8.72
CA LEU A 11 -3.17 -0.77 -9.12
C LEU A 11 -3.48 -1.64 -7.90
N VAL A 12 -4.49 -2.50 -8.05
CA VAL A 12 -4.75 -3.59 -7.12
C VAL A 12 -4.69 -4.88 -7.94
N PHE A 13 -3.95 -5.87 -7.46
CA PHE A 13 -3.90 -7.15 -8.14
C PHE A 13 -4.00 -8.29 -7.15
N GLU A 14 -4.46 -9.42 -7.64
CA GLU A 14 -4.57 -10.65 -6.85
C GLU A 14 -3.44 -11.60 -7.22
N ALA A 15 -2.79 -12.17 -6.20
CA ALA A 15 -1.80 -13.23 -6.38
C ALA A 15 -1.94 -14.20 -5.21
N ASP A 16 -2.07 -15.48 -5.53
CA ASP A 16 -2.20 -16.56 -4.53
C ASP A 16 -3.34 -16.32 -3.54
N GLY A 17 -4.43 -15.74 -4.01
CA GLY A 17 -5.61 -15.47 -3.19
C GLY A 17 -5.52 -14.23 -2.34
N ARG A 18 -4.43 -13.46 -2.43
CA ARG A 18 -4.27 -12.22 -1.71
C ARG A 18 -4.29 -11.04 -2.65
N PHE A 19 -4.83 -9.93 -2.15
CA PHE A 19 -4.94 -8.69 -2.91
C PHE A 19 -3.86 -7.72 -2.45
N HIS A 20 -3.11 -7.20 -3.41
CA HIS A 20 -1.97 -6.33 -3.19
C HIS A 20 -2.23 -4.96 -3.78
N ILE A 21 -1.72 -3.94 -3.12
CA ILE A 21 -1.81 -2.56 -3.56
C ILE A 21 -0.47 -2.16 -4.14
N VAL A 22 -0.47 -1.56 -5.34
CA VAL A 22 0.73 -0.98 -5.93
C VAL A 22 0.50 0.51 -6.14
N ASP A 23 1.45 1.31 -5.71
CA ASP A 23 1.45 2.74 -5.93
C ASP A 23 2.76 3.13 -6.60
N TYR A 24 2.69 3.77 -7.76
CA TYR A 24 3.86 4.18 -8.52
C TYR A 24 4.35 5.53 -8.03
N LYS A 25 5.65 5.60 -7.75
CA LYS A 25 6.28 6.84 -7.31
C LYS A 25 7.30 7.31 -8.33
N THR A 26 7.23 8.58 -8.69
CA THR A 26 8.16 9.19 -9.64
C THR A 26 9.20 10.04 -8.94
N ASN A 27 9.28 9.98 -7.61
CA ASN A 27 10.21 10.74 -6.83
C ASN A 27 11.65 10.50 -7.27
N HIS A 28 12.39 11.59 -7.41
CA HIS A 28 13.81 11.55 -7.70
C HIS A 28 14.58 11.61 -6.39
N LEU A 29 15.16 10.47 -5.97
CA LEU A 29 15.89 10.38 -4.70
C LEU A 29 17.36 10.73 -4.85
N GLY A 30 17.88 10.69 -6.08
CA GLY A 30 19.27 11.00 -6.35
C GLY A 30 19.63 10.65 -7.77
N PRO A 31 20.88 10.95 -8.21
CA PRO A 31 21.26 10.89 -9.62
C PRO A 31 21.57 9.48 -10.15
N ASN A 32 21.66 8.48 -9.30
CA ASN A 32 22.01 7.12 -9.72
C ASN A 32 21.28 6.08 -8.87
N ASP A 33 21.51 4.80 -9.19
CA ASP A 33 20.82 3.69 -8.55
C ASP A 33 21.11 3.58 -7.05
N GLN A 34 22.24 4.11 -6.61
CA GLN A 34 22.60 4.08 -5.18
C GLN A 34 21.67 4.93 -4.33
N ALA A 35 20.95 5.87 -4.95
CA ALA A 35 19.96 6.68 -4.25
C ALA A 35 18.70 5.90 -3.90
N TYR A 36 18.54 4.69 -4.45
CA TYR A 36 17.33 3.86 -4.28
C TYR A 36 17.63 2.61 -3.47
N THR A 37 18.56 2.70 -2.51
CA THR A 37 18.77 1.63 -1.55
C THR A 37 17.57 1.51 -0.62
N ASP A 38 17.45 0.38 0.04
CA ASP A 38 16.33 0.16 0.97
C ASP A 38 16.28 1.23 2.05
N GLU A 39 17.42 1.63 2.59
CA GLU A 39 17.48 2.66 3.64
C GLU A 39 17.01 4.01 3.13
N ARG A 40 17.39 4.38 1.91
CA ARG A 40 17.01 5.67 1.34
C ARG A 40 15.53 5.72 0.99
N ILE A 41 15.00 4.62 0.45
CA ILE A 41 13.58 4.51 0.18
C ILE A 41 12.79 4.58 1.48
N GLU A 42 13.22 3.86 2.51
CA GLU A 42 12.56 3.87 3.82
C GLU A 42 12.49 5.30 4.39
N LEU A 43 13.60 6.04 4.30
CA LEU A 43 13.65 7.42 4.77
C LEU A 43 12.70 8.31 3.97
N ALA A 44 12.68 8.17 2.65
CA ALA A 44 11.78 8.93 1.79
C ALA A 44 10.31 8.63 2.12
N MET A 45 9.99 7.37 2.40
CA MET A 45 8.64 6.96 2.79
C MET A 45 8.21 7.63 4.09
N GLU A 46 9.09 7.64 5.09
CA GLU A 46 8.81 8.26 6.37
C GLU A 46 8.59 9.77 6.22
N GLN A 47 9.48 10.44 5.50
CA GLN A 47 9.44 11.89 5.33
C GLN A 47 8.19 12.35 4.58
N ALA A 48 7.71 11.55 3.66
CA ALA A 48 6.55 11.88 2.85
C ALA A 48 5.22 11.40 3.45
N SER A 49 5.24 10.84 4.67
CA SER A 49 4.06 10.30 5.35
C SER A 49 3.37 9.19 4.55
N TYR A 50 4.13 8.44 3.76
CA TYR A 50 3.59 7.32 3.00
C TYR A 50 3.02 6.20 3.87
N PRO A 51 3.57 5.93 5.08
CA PRO A 51 2.93 4.95 5.96
C PRO A 51 1.47 5.27 6.30
N ILE A 52 1.15 6.55 6.44
CA ILE A 52 -0.23 6.98 6.66
C ILE A 52 -1.06 6.73 5.41
N GLN A 53 -0.52 7.07 4.25
CA GLN A 53 -1.19 6.81 2.98
C GLN A 53 -1.44 5.31 2.78
N ALA A 54 -0.45 4.49 3.11
CA ALA A 54 -0.58 3.02 3.01
C ALA A 54 -1.71 2.51 3.90
N ALA A 55 -1.84 3.04 5.11
CA ALA A 55 -2.90 2.65 6.03
C ALA A 55 -4.29 3.01 5.47
N ILE A 56 -4.41 4.19 4.89
CA ILE A 56 -5.66 4.65 4.28
C ILE A 56 -6.01 3.78 3.07
N TYR A 57 -5.03 3.48 2.22
CA TYR A 57 -5.25 2.61 1.07
C TYR A 57 -5.64 1.20 1.49
N ALA A 58 -4.99 0.66 2.53
CA ALA A 58 -5.32 -0.66 3.04
C ALA A 58 -6.75 -0.70 3.58
N LEU A 59 -7.19 0.35 4.27
CA LEU A 59 -8.57 0.45 4.74
C LEU A 59 -9.54 0.49 3.55
N ALA A 60 -9.22 1.26 2.52
CA ALA A 60 -10.06 1.35 1.34
C ALA A 60 -10.19 -0.01 0.65
N LEU A 61 -9.07 -0.73 0.50
CA LEU A 61 -9.09 -2.07 -0.09
C LEU A 61 -9.93 -3.03 0.76
N HIS A 62 -9.74 -3.00 2.08
CA HIS A 62 -10.49 -3.84 3.01
C HIS A 62 -12.01 -3.63 2.83
N ARG A 63 -12.44 -2.37 2.83
CA ARG A 63 -13.86 -2.05 2.70
C ARG A 63 -14.40 -2.44 1.33
N TRP A 64 -13.61 -2.26 0.29
CA TRP A 64 -14.00 -2.65 -1.06
C TRP A 64 -14.16 -4.16 -1.17
N LEU A 65 -13.20 -4.94 -0.62
CA LEU A 65 -13.27 -6.40 -0.65
C LEU A 65 -14.46 -6.93 0.13
N LYS A 66 -14.84 -6.28 1.23
CA LYS A 66 -16.02 -6.67 2.00
C LYS A 66 -17.28 -6.65 1.14
N THR A 67 -17.34 -5.79 0.15
CA THR A 67 -18.50 -5.69 -0.74
C THR A 67 -18.41 -6.61 -1.96
N ARG A 68 -17.23 -7.16 -2.24
CA ARG A 68 -16.98 -7.90 -3.47
C ARG A 68 -16.76 -9.40 -3.26
N LEU A 69 -16.13 -9.77 -2.16
CA LEU A 69 -15.84 -11.17 -1.88
C LEU A 69 -16.86 -11.75 -0.92
N ARG A 70 -17.43 -12.89 -1.33
CA ARG A 70 -18.51 -13.54 -0.60
C ARG A 70 -18.06 -14.03 0.78
N HIS A 71 -16.86 -14.57 0.86
CA HIS A 71 -16.30 -15.11 2.10
C HIS A 71 -15.02 -14.35 2.47
N TYR A 72 -15.12 -13.03 2.41
CA TYR A 72 -13.95 -12.20 2.67
C TYR A 72 -13.44 -12.37 4.11
N ASP A 73 -12.15 -12.61 4.21
CA ASP A 73 -11.43 -12.72 5.47
C ASP A 73 -10.16 -11.89 5.34
N PRO A 74 -10.03 -10.79 6.09
CA PRO A 74 -8.86 -9.92 5.96
C PRO A 74 -7.54 -10.65 6.19
N ASP A 75 -7.49 -11.62 7.11
CA ASP A 75 -6.27 -12.37 7.37
C ASP A 75 -5.84 -13.23 6.18
N ARG A 76 -6.79 -13.65 5.36
CA ARG A 76 -6.51 -14.47 4.18
C ARG A 76 -6.33 -13.65 2.92
N HIS A 77 -7.00 -12.53 2.81
CA HIS A 77 -7.14 -11.85 1.53
C HIS A 77 -6.35 -10.56 1.41
N LEU A 78 -5.94 -9.93 2.52
CA LEU A 78 -5.10 -8.76 2.45
C LEU A 78 -3.63 -9.18 2.28
N GLY A 79 -2.98 -8.60 1.27
CA GLY A 79 -1.60 -8.89 0.94
C GLY A 79 -0.67 -7.77 1.37
N ASP A 80 0.07 -7.21 0.41
CA ASP A 80 1.08 -6.19 0.67
C ASP A 80 0.69 -4.84 0.09
N VAL A 81 1.26 -3.78 0.66
CA VAL A 81 1.35 -2.47 -0.01
C VAL A 81 2.73 -2.39 -0.63
N ILE A 82 2.77 -2.08 -1.91
CA ILE A 82 3.99 -2.04 -2.70
C ILE A 82 4.13 -0.64 -3.29
N TYR A 83 5.22 0.04 -2.96
CA TYR A 83 5.57 1.30 -3.60
C TYR A 83 6.68 1.04 -4.59
N LEU A 84 6.45 1.39 -5.84
CA LEU A 84 7.41 1.20 -6.92
C LEU A 84 7.97 2.56 -7.32
N PHE A 85 9.23 2.80 -6.98
CA PHE A 85 9.94 4.00 -7.37
C PHE A 85 10.46 3.79 -8.81
N CYS A 86 9.75 4.37 -9.77
CA CYS A 86 10.02 4.12 -11.18
C CYS A 86 11.43 4.51 -11.60
N ARG A 87 11.99 5.55 -10.98
CA ARG A 87 13.35 6.00 -11.28
C ARG A 87 14.42 5.10 -10.67
N GLY A 88 14.04 4.18 -9.81
CA GLY A 88 14.96 3.21 -9.20
C GLY A 88 14.87 1.82 -9.78
N ILE A 89 14.25 1.65 -10.94
CA ILE A 89 13.98 0.31 -11.50
C ILE A 89 15.26 -0.46 -11.82
N ASN A 90 16.38 0.23 -12.05
CA ASN A 90 17.66 -0.40 -12.32
C ASN A 90 18.48 -0.67 -11.06
N ALA A 91 18.01 -0.21 -9.89
CA ALA A 91 18.68 -0.49 -8.63
C ALA A 91 18.51 -1.98 -8.25
N PRO A 92 19.36 -2.53 -7.36
CA PRO A 92 19.27 -3.95 -6.98
C PRO A 92 17.90 -4.35 -6.46
N ASN A 93 17.21 -3.45 -5.75
CA ASN A 93 15.87 -3.70 -5.24
C ASN A 93 14.77 -3.36 -6.24
N ARG A 94 15.11 -2.96 -7.46
CA ARG A 94 14.19 -2.54 -8.52
C ARG A 94 13.32 -1.34 -8.14
N GLY A 95 13.71 -0.57 -7.12
CA GLY A 95 12.93 0.56 -6.63
C GLY A 95 11.70 0.14 -5.84
N ILE A 96 11.66 -1.10 -5.35
CA ILE A 96 10.50 -1.66 -4.68
C ILE A 96 10.62 -1.50 -3.16
N TRP A 97 9.59 -0.90 -2.57
CA TRP A 97 9.36 -0.93 -1.13
C TRP A 97 8.07 -1.71 -0.89
N LYS A 98 8.15 -2.73 -0.04
CA LYS A 98 7.02 -3.63 0.18
C LYS A 98 6.87 -3.91 1.66
N ARG A 99 5.63 -3.81 2.14
CA ARG A 99 5.28 -4.15 3.52
C ARG A 99 3.95 -4.88 3.55
N PRO A 100 3.83 -5.92 4.39
CA PRO A 100 2.53 -6.57 4.54
C PRO A 100 1.52 -5.61 5.17
N ILE A 101 0.27 -5.73 4.76
CA ILE A 101 -0.81 -4.98 5.37
C ILE A 101 -1.04 -5.55 6.77
N GLU A 102 -1.00 -4.68 7.79
CA GLU A 102 -1.28 -5.07 9.16
C GLU A 102 -2.79 -5.12 9.38
N VAL A 103 -3.34 -6.31 9.41
CA VAL A 103 -4.79 -6.50 9.53
C VAL A 103 -5.33 -5.87 10.80
N ALA A 104 -4.66 -6.06 11.93
CA ALA A 104 -5.10 -5.48 13.19
C ALA A 104 -5.20 -3.95 13.11
N GLY A 105 -4.24 -3.32 12.45
CA GLY A 105 -4.25 -1.87 12.26
C GLY A 105 -5.39 -1.41 11.37
N VAL A 106 -5.68 -2.16 10.31
CA VAL A 106 -6.80 -1.84 9.41
C VAL A 106 -8.13 -1.94 10.15
N LEU A 107 -8.33 -2.99 10.92
CA LEU A 107 -9.56 -3.19 11.67
C LEU A 107 -9.74 -2.12 12.75
N ALA A 108 -8.65 -1.74 13.43
CA ALA A 108 -8.71 -0.68 14.43
C ALA A 108 -9.05 0.67 13.79
N LEU A 109 -8.46 0.97 12.63
CA LEU A 109 -8.75 2.21 11.91
C LEU A 109 -10.19 2.24 11.41
N GLU A 110 -10.69 1.13 10.91
CA GLU A 110 -12.09 1.03 10.48
C GLU A 110 -13.03 1.30 11.65
N GLU A 111 -12.76 0.69 12.79
CA GLU A 111 -13.59 0.88 14.00
C GLU A 111 -13.56 2.34 14.45
N TYR A 112 -12.40 2.97 14.45
CA TYR A 112 -12.26 4.38 14.79
C TYR A 112 -13.11 5.25 13.87
N CYS A 113 -13.06 5.00 12.56
CA CYS A 113 -13.84 5.77 11.59
C CYS A 113 -15.35 5.59 11.80
N LEU A 114 -15.78 4.40 12.18
CA LEU A 114 -17.19 4.13 12.46
C LEU A 114 -17.66 4.85 13.73
N CYS A 115 -16.79 4.91 14.75
CA CYS A 115 -17.12 5.54 16.02
C CYS A 115 -17.19 7.07 15.93
N THR A 116 -16.55 7.66 14.92
CA THR A 116 -16.50 9.12 14.77
C THR A 116 -17.56 9.68 13.84
N GLN A 117 -18.46 8.83 13.36
CA GLN A 117 -19.53 9.27 12.46
C GLN A 117 -20.75 9.83 13.23
#